data_641f046284331c7435a270d51e37b16e
#
_entry.id   641f046284331c7435a270d51e37b16e
#
_cell.length_a   1.000
_cell.length_b   1.000
_cell.length_c   1.000
_cell.angle_alpha   90.00
_cell.angle_beta   90.00
_cell.angle_gamma   90.00
#
_symmetry.space_group_name_H-M   'P 1'
#
loop_
_entity.id
_entity.type
_entity.pdbx_description
1 polymer ?
#
loop_
_entity_poly.entity_id
_entity_poly.type
_entity_poly.pdbx_seq_one_letter_code
_entity_poly.pdbx_strand_id
1 'polypeptide(L)'
;MARFVWYVTKRILSYIVMIFVATSLTFFLASSFMNPRSNFEQRTPRPPQESIEENLYRTNLNDKTPVIERYQVWVTNLFTKFDLGMTPTGDNVNREMSSKFMASIELMTPATILSVVIGVSLGVYTAQRQYQWQDRFLSGVASVLLVIPTVVMAILIVFAAIEINARAGSRIFYVTDLSSGDTGNFFTWLIDFLQHIILPTIVLTIVS
;
A
#
# COMPACT_ATOMS: atom_id res chain seq x y z
N MET A 1 -37.46 7.86 0.03
CA MET A 1 -36.20 8.30 -0.60
C MET A 1 -35.52 9.42 0.21
N ALA A 2 -36.16 10.53 0.57
CA ALA A 2 -35.50 11.63 1.29
C ALA A 2 -34.79 11.22 2.60
N ARG A 3 -35.38 10.36 3.44
CA ARG A 3 -34.77 9.86 4.67
C ARG A 3 -33.51 9.04 4.43
N PHE A 4 -33.48 8.25 3.37
CA PHE A 4 -32.30 7.45 2.99
C PHE A 4 -31.15 8.35 2.51
N VAL A 5 -31.46 9.30 1.63
CA VAL A 5 -30.48 10.29 1.15
C VAL A 5 -29.91 11.08 2.32
N TRP A 6 -30.75 11.57 3.22
CA TRP A 6 -30.31 12.28 4.43
C TRP A 6 -29.39 11.44 5.31
N TYR A 7 -29.73 10.17 5.54
CA TYR A 7 -28.90 9.25 6.33
C TYR A 7 -27.53 9.04 5.69
N VAL A 8 -27.47 8.78 4.38
CA VAL A 8 -26.22 8.59 3.62
C VAL A 8 -25.36 9.86 3.67
N THR A 9 -25.96 11.03 3.40
CA THR A 9 -25.26 12.31 3.43
C THR A 9 -24.65 12.60 4.82
N LYS A 10 -25.43 12.41 5.88
CA LYS A 10 -24.95 12.57 7.25
C LYS A 10 -23.78 11.63 7.56
N ARG A 11 -23.83 10.40 7.08
CA ARG A 11 -22.78 9.41 7.30
C ARG A 11 -21.50 9.77 6.55
N ILE A 12 -21.61 10.17 5.29
CA ILE A 12 -20.50 10.65 4.47
C ILE A 12 -19.84 11.87 5.13
N LEU A 13 -20.63 12.85 5.54
CA LEU A 13 -20.12 14.04 6.20
C LEU A 13 -19.38 13.70 7.51
N SER A 14 -19.94 12.78 8.32
CA SER A 14 -19.28 12.31 9.54
C SER A 14 -17.92 11.64 9.25
N TYR A 15 -17.82 10.85 8.18
CA TYR A 15 -16.55 10.25 7.79
C TYR A 15 -15.53 11.28 7.30
N ILE A 16 -15.96 12.27 6.52
CA ILE A 16 -15.10 13.38 6.07
C ILE A 16 -14.53 14.14 7.27
N VAL A 17 -15.39 14.50 8.24
CA VAL A 17 -14.95 15.19 9.45
C VAL A 17 -13.99 14.32 10.26
N MET A 18 -14.29 13.03 10.42
CA MET A 18 -13.43 12.11 11.16
C MET A 18 -12.05 11.96 10.48
N ILE A 19 -12.01 11.82 9.17
CA ILE A 19 -10.76 11.74 8.39
C ILE A 19 -9.96 13.03 8.57
N PHE A 20 -10.62 14.18 8.44
CA PHE A 20 -9.96 15.48 8.62
C PHE A 20 -9.36 15.64 10.03
N VAL A 21 -10.11 15.29 11.07
CA VAL A 21 -9.61 15.32 12.46
C VAL A 21 -8.44 14.37 12.65
N ALA A 22 -8.56 13.13 12.18
CA ALA A 22 -7.48 12.14 12.27
C ALA A 22 -6.21 12.59 11.53
N THR A 23 -6.35 13.15 10.33
CA THR A 23 -5.23 13.66 9.54
C THR A 23 -4.59 14.89 10.22
N SER A 24 -5.40 15.77 10.80
CA SER A 24 -4.90 16.92 11.57
C SER A 24 -4.10 16.47 12.80
N LEU A 25 -4.61 15.52 13.57
CA LEU A 25 -3.89 14.95 14.71
C LEU A 25 -2.58 14.31 14.27
N THR A 26 -2.59 13.55 13.17
CA THR A 26 -1.38 12.94 12.59
C THR A 26 -0.38 14.01 12.18
N PHE A 27 -0.82 15.15 11.59
CA PHE A 27 0.06 16.26 11.24
C PHE A 27 0.77 16.81 12.48
N PHE A 28 0.03 17.08 13.56
CA PHE A 28 0.62 17.59 14.82
C PHE A 28 1.58 16.58 15.45
N LEU A 29 1.22 15.31 15.49
CA LEU A 29 2.08 14.25 16.01
C LEU A 29 3.36 14.13 15.18
N ALA A 30 3.25 14.03 13.86
CA ALA A 30 4.39 13.96 12.98
C ALA A 30 5.31 15.20 13.11
N SER A 31 4.72 16.39 13.13
CA SER A 31 5.46 17.64 13.29
C SER A 31 6.20 17.76 14.65
N SER A 32 5.72 17.05 15.68
CA SER A 32 6.32 17.08 17.00
C SER A 32 7.40 16.02 17.22
N PHE A 33 7.28 14.86 16.57
CA PHE A 33 8.16 13.72 16.81
C PHE A 33 9.13 13.42 15.66
N MET A 34 8.82 13.86 14.44
CA MET A 34 9.70 13.61 13.29
C MET A 34 10.66 14.79 13.06
N ASN A 35 11.92 14.45 12.80
CA ASN A 35 12.94 15.44 12.42
C ASN A 35 13.20 15.36 10.91
N PRO A 36 12.63 16.27 10.09
CA PRO A 36 12.86 16.27 8.64
C PRO A 36 14.32 16.48 8.25
N ARG A 37 15.12 17.15 9.10
CA ARG A 37 16.57 17.39 8.86
C ARG A 37 17.37 16.12 8.80
N SER A 38 16.99 15.09 9.55
CA SER A 38 17.72 13.81 9.59
C SER A 38 17.82 13.15 8.21
N ASN A 39 16.85 13.37 7.32
CA ASN A 39 16.90 12.86 5.95
C ASN A 39 18.05 13.45 5.11
N PHE A 40 18.53 14.63 5.46
CA PHE A 40 19.64 15.29 4.79
C PHE A 40 20.97 15.04 5.50
N GLU A 41 20.95 14.91 6.82
CA GLU A 41 22.15 14.70 7.64
C GLU A 41 22.79 13.34 7.41
N GLN A 42 22.00 12.35 7.01
CA GLN A 42 22.45 10.98 6.71
C GLN A 42 23.02 10.83 5.28
N ARG A 43 22.94 11.85 4.43
CA ARG A 43 23.45 11.79 3.05
C ARG A 43 24.95 11.98 3.01
N THR A 44 25.62 11.24 2.12
CA THR A 44 27.05 11.38 1.87
C THR A 44 27.29 11.67 0.37
N PRO A 45 27.81 12.86 -0.02
CA PRO A 45 28.19 13.98 0.85
C PRO A 45 26.99 14.71 1.46
N ARG A 46 27.16 15.26 2.67
CA ARG A 46 26.12 16.06 3.33
C ARG A 46 25.90 17.36 2.58
N PRO A 47 24.66 17.73 2.24
CA PRO A 47 24.36 19.00 1.61
C PRO A 47 24.72 20.21 2.51
N PRO A 48 25.02 21.39 1.93
CA PRO A 48 25.21 22.61 2.70
C PRO A 48 23.99 22.94 3.54
N GLN A 49 24.21 23.52 4.73
CA GLN A 49 23.13 23.86 5.66
C GLN A 49 22.10 24.80 5.05
N GLU A 50 22.55 25.77 4.24
CA GLU A 50 21.69 26.72 3.54
C GLU A 50 20.72 26.01 2.57
N SER A 51 21.20 25.04 1.80
CA SER A 51 20.36 24.23 0.90
C SER A 51 19.34 23.35 1.66
N ILE A 52 19.72 22.87 2.84
CA ILE A 52 18.81 22.12 3.71
C ILE A 52 17.69 23.03 4.22
N GLU A 53 18.02 24.21 4.70
CA GLU A 53 17.03 25.17 5.21
C GLU A 53 16.09 25.68 4.12
N GLU A 54 16.62 26.00 2.95
CA GLU A 54 15.83 26.39 1.80
C GLU A 54 14.84 25.27 1.38
N ASN A 55 15.30 24.04 1.30
CA ASN A 55 14.45 22.90 0.96
C ASN A 55 13.35 22.69 2.00
N LEU A 56 13.68 22.72 3.29
CA LEU A 56 12.70 22.55 4.37
C LEU A 56 11.69 23.70 4.40
N TYR A 57 12.11 24.92 4.06
CA TYR A 57 11.19 26.05 3.95
C TYR A 57 10.25 25.87 2.75
N ARG A 58 10.77 25.52 1.60
CA ARG A 58 10.00 25.29 0.38
C ARG A 58 8.97 24.16 0.53
N THR A 59 9.31 23.11 1.27
CA THR A 59 8.44 21.96 1.51
C THR A 59 7.47 22.16 2.69
N ASN A 60 7.49 23.33 3.36
CA ASN A 60 6.72 23.60 4.57
C ASN A 60 7.05 22.66 5.76
N LEU A 61 8.28 22.15 5.80
CA LEU A 61 8.75 21.21 6.83
C LEU A 61 9.81 21.82 7.75
N ASN A 62 10.06 23.15 7.67
CA ASN A 62 11.08 23.81 8.46
C ASN A 62 10.70 23.78 9.96
N ASP A 63 11.56 23.18 10.76
CA ASP A 63 11.44 23.06 12.21
C ASP A 63 11.52 24.41 12.96
N LYS A 64 12.11 25.43 12.33
CA LYS A 64 12.17 26.81 12.87
C LYS A 64 10.82 27.57 12.70
N THR A 65 9.95 27.09 11.81
CA THR A 65 8.61 27.68 11.62
C THR A 65 7.63 27.07 12.63
N PRO A 66 6.81 27.87 13.35
CA PRO A 66 5.81 27.35 14.27
C PRO A 66 4.90 26.31 13.61
N VAL A 67 4.62 25.23 14.34
CA VAL A 67 3.81 24.10 13.80
C VAL A 67 2.43 24.60 13.35
N ILE A 68 1.85 25.59 14.07
CA ILE A 68 0.53 26.13 13.74
C ILE A 68 0.54 26.86 12.38
N GLU A 69 1.59 27.59 12.07
CA GLU A 69 1.73 28.26 10.77
C GLU A 69 1.87 27.24 9.63
N ARG A 70 2.69 26.22 9.84
CA ARG A 70 2.84 25.11 8.89
C ARG A 70 1.51 24.37 8.65
N TYR A 71 0.75 24.17 9.71
CA TYR A 71 -0.58 23.57 9.65
C TYR A 71 -1.57 24.45 8.87
N GLN A 72 -1.60 25.75 9.12
CA GLN A 72 -2.47 26.68 8.38
C GLN A 72 -2.16 26.68 6.88
N VAL A 73 -0.88 26.72 6.51
CA VAL A 73 -0.44 26.62 5.10
C VAL A 73 -0.90 25.31 4.48
N TRP A 74 -0.71 24.20 5.19
CA TRP A 74 -1.12 22.88 4.71
C TRP A 74 -2.64 22.78 4.52
N VAL A 75 -3.44 23.20 5.50
CA VAL A 75 -4.92 23.20 5.42
C VAL A 75 -5.40 24.09 4.28
N THR A 76 -4.82 25.29 4.14
CA THR A 76 -5.18 26.20 3.05
C THR A 76 -4.91 25.58 1.69
N ASN A 77 -3.73 24.98 1.50
CA ASN A 77 -3.38 24.30 0.24
C ASN A 77 -4.28 23.09 -0.03
N LEU A 78 -4.61 22.32 1.01
CA LEU A 78 -5.50 21.18 0.91
C LEU A 78 -6.88 21.58 0.37
N PHE A 79 -7.50 22.62 0.94
CA PHE A 79 -8.85 23.03 0.55
C PHE A 79 -8.92 23.91 -0.70
N THR A 80 -7.86 24.66 -1.02
CA THR A 80 -7.88 25.57 -2.18
C THR A 80 -7.31 24.96 -3.44
N LYS A 81 -6.33 24.03 -3.31
CA LYS A 81 -5.56 23.46 -4.44
C LYS A 81 -5.61 21.92 -4.48
N PHE A 82 -6.25 21.27 -3.50
CA PHE A 82 -6.15 19.83 -3.29
C PHE A 82 -4.69 19.33 -3.20
N ASP A 83 -3.81 20.16 -2.61
CA ASP A 83 -2.39 19.89 -2.49
C ASP A 83 -2.08 19.38 -1.08
N LEU A 84 -1.61 18.13 -0.99
CA LEU A 84 -1.22 17.48 0.27
C LEU A 84 0.19 17.88 0.73
N GLY A 85 0.93 18.62 -0.11
CA GLY A 85 2.27 19.09 0.18
C GLY A 85 3.38 18.27 -0.46
N MET A 86 4.59 18.43 0.07
CA MET A 86 5.80 17.77 -0.41
C MET A 86 6.43 16.91 0.67
N THR A 87 7.12 15.86 0.24
CA THR A 87 7.97 15.04 1.10
C THR A 87 9.25 15.80 1.48
N PRO A 88 10.00 15.37 2.51
CA PRO A 88 11.30 15.96 2.81
C PRO A 88 12.30 15.89 1.66
N THR A 89 12.13 14.95 0.73
CA THR A 89 12.96 14.80 -0.48
C THR A 89 12.57 15.76 -1.60
N GLY A 90 11.41 16.43 -1.47
CA GLY A 90 10.91 17.39 -2.45
C GLY A 90 9.92 16.79 -3.48
N ASP A 91 9.51 15.54 -3.27
CA ASP A 91 8.52 14.88 -4.12
C ASP A 91 7.10 15.32 -3.75
N ASN A 92 6.20 15.35 -4.73
CA ASN A 92 4.81 15.74 -4.50
C ASN A 92 4.02 14.60 -3.85
N VAL A 93 3.43 14.84 -2.68
CA VAL A 93 2.68 13.83 -1.89
C VAL A 93 1.46 13.31 -2.65
N ASN A 94 0.76 14.16 -3.42
CA ASN A 94 -0.39 13.71 -4.22
C ASN A 94 0.01 12.65 -5.25
N ARG A 95 1.16 12.86 -5.91
CA ARG A 95 1.69 11.91 -6.89
C ARG A 95 2.10 10.60 -6.23
N GLU A 96 2.82 10.68 -5.11
CA GLU A 96 3.22 9.51 -4.33
C GLU A 96 2.02 8.71 -3.83
N MET A 97 1.01 9.40 -3.26
CA MET A 97 -0.22 8.75 -2.82
C MET A 97 -0.97 8.09 -3.97
N SER A 98 -1.14 8.80 -5.09
CA SER A 98 -1.83 8.25 -6.27
C SER A 98 -1.12 7.01 -6.80
N SER A 99 0.20 7.03 -6.91
CA SER A 99 0.99 5.89 -7.35
C SER A 99 0.83 4.69 -6.40
N LYS A 100 0.97 4.90 -5.08
CA LYS A 100 0.81 3.83 -4.08
C LYS A 100 -0.62 3.30 -4.00
N PHE A 101 -1.61 4.18 -4.18
CA PHE A 101 -3.02 3.79 -4.20
C PHE A 101 -3.32 2.90 -5.41
N MET A 102 -2.84 3.28 -6.59
CA MET A 102 -3.01 2.46 -7.80
C MET A 102 -2.30 1.10 -7.66
N ALA A 103 -1.06 1.09 -7.19
CA ALA A 103 -0.34 -0.14 -6.92
C ALA A 103 -1.11 -1.06 -5.94
N SER A 104 -1.72 -0.49 -4.91
CA SER A 104 -2.54 -1.25 -3.97
C SER A 104 -3.79 -1.85 -4.65
N ILE A 105 -4.48 -1.10 -5.50
CA ILE A 105 -5.64 -1.60 -6.26
C ILE A 105 -5.22 -2.73 -7.19
N GLU A 106 -4.13 -2.55 -7.92
CA GLU A 106 -3.59 -3.54 -8.85
C GLU A 106 -3.23 -4.86 -8.17
N LEU A 107 -2.71 -4.80 -6.94
CA LEU A 107 -2.37 -6.00 -6.16
C LEU A 107 -3.58 -6.60 -5.44
N MET A 108 -4.40 -5.79 -4.80
CA MET A 108 -5.49 -6.28 -3.96
C MET A 108 -6.69 -6.80 -4.75
N THR A 109 -6.98 -6.21 -5.92
CA THR A 109 -8.15 -6.59 -6.72
C THR A 109 -8.08 -8.06 -7.17
N PRO A 110 -7.02 -8.52 -7.87
CA PRO A 110 -6.93 -9.92 -8.28
C PRO A 110 -6.83 -10.87 -7.08
N ALA A 111 -6.12 -10.49 -6.01
CA ALA A 111 -6.04 -11.28 -4.79
C ALA A 111 -7.41 -11.49 -4.15
N THR A 112 -8.21 -10.42 -4.01
CA THR A 112 -9.55 -10.50 -3.44
C THR A 112 -10.48 -11.38 -4.29
N ILE A 113 -10.45 -11.22 -5.60
CA ILE A 113 -11.28 -12.04 -6.52
C ILE A 113 -10.89 -13.52 -6.38
N LEU A 114 -9.59 -13.85 -6.42
CA LEU A 114 -9.12 -15.22 -6.28
C LEU A 114 -9.45 -15.79 -4.91
N SER A 115 -9.26 -15.03 -3.84
CA SER A 115 -9.60 -15.44 -2.48
C SER A 115 -11.08 -15.80 -2.35
N VAL A 116 -11.97 -14.97 -2.86
CA VAL A 116 -13.42 -15.25 -2.84
C VAL A 116 -13.75 -16.50 -3.66
N VAL A 117 -13.22 -16.64 -4.87
CA VAL A 117 -13.47 -17.79 -5.74
C VAL A 117 -12.95 -19.08 -5.10
N ILE A 118 -11.71 -19.07 -4.62
CA ILE A 118 -11.08 -20.25 -3.98
C ILE A 118 -11.78 -20.56 -2.66
N GLY A 119 -11.99 -19.57 -1.79
CA GLY A 119 -12.62 -19.73 -0.49
C GLY A 119 -14.03 -20.29 -0.59
N VAL A 120 -14.87 -19.73 -1.46
CA VAL A 120 -16.24 -20.25 -1.70
C VAL A 120 -16.17 -21.68 -2.28
N SER A 121 -15.31 -21.93 -3.24
CA SER A 121 -15.18 -23.26 -3.89
C SER A 121 -14.73 -24.33 -2.89
N LEU A 122 -13.72 -24.01 -2.07
CA LEU A 122 -13.26 -24.91 -1.01
C LEU A 122 -14.31 -25.10 0.08
N GLY A 123 -14.99 -24.02 0.48
CA GLY A 123 -16.05 -24.08 1.47
C GLY A 123 -17.22 -24.97 1.03
N VAL A 124 -17.67 -24.84 -0.22
CA VAL A 124 -18.70 -25.72 -0.78
C VAL A 124 -18.20 -27.18 -0.87
N TYR A 125 -16.96 -27.37 -1.31
CA TYR A 125 -16.39 -28.71 -1.42
C TYR A 125 -16.29 -29.42 -0.03
N THR A 126 -15.79 -28.72 0.98
CA THR A 126 -15.68 -29.28 2.35
C THR A 126 -17.04 -29.49 2.97
N ALA A 127 -18.01 -28.59 2.77
CA ALA A 127 -19.39 -28.75 3.25
C ALA A 127 -20.08 -30.00 2.68
N GLN A 128 -19.87 -30.32 1.41
CA GLN A 128 -20.41 -31.53 0.78
C GLN A 128 -19.74 -32.83 1.30
N ARG A 129 -18.55 -32.73 1.88
CA ARG A 129 -17.77 -33.85 2.41
C ARG A 129 -17.49 -33.72 3.91
N GLN A 130 -18.43 -33.10 4.62
CA GLN A 130 -18.33 -32.85 6.06
C GLN A 130 -17.97 -34.13 6.83
N TYR A 131 -17.01 -34.01 7.75
CA TYR A 131 -16.45 -35.09 8.58
C TYR A 131 -15.64 -36.14 7.81
N GLN A 132 -15.50 -36.09 6.50
CA GLN A 132 -14.62 -36.97 5.75
C GLN A 132 -13.15 -36.51 5.84
N TRP A 133 -12.22 -37.35 5.36
CA TRP A 133 -10.80 -37.05 5.45
C TRP A 133 -10.39 -35.79 4.66
N GLN A 134 -11.08 -35.51 3.54
CA GLN A 134 -10.84 -34.30 2.72
C GLN A 134 -11.14 -33.03 3.50
N ASP A 135 -12.28 -32.98 4.21
CA ASP A 135 -12.68 -31.86 5.04
C ASP A 135 -11.67 -31.65 6.18
N ARG A 136 -11.28 -32.71 6.87
CA ARG A 136 -10.30 -32.64 7.96
C ARG A 136 -8.92 -32.17 7.46
N PHE A 137 -8.48 -32.66 6.29
CA PHE A 137 -7.20 -32.28 5.71
C PHE A 137 -7.20 -30.78 5.31
N LEU A 138 -8.20 -30.34 4.54
CA LEU A 138 -8.29 -28.95 4.08
C LEU A 138 -8.46 -27.97 5.26
N SER A 139 -9.28 -28.30 6.24
CA SER A 139 -9.43 -27.49 7.46
C SER A 139 -8.14 -27.44 8.28
N GLY A 140 -7.40 -28.55 8.35
CA GLY A 140 -6.09 -28.60 9.00
C GLY A 140 -5.07 -27.72 8.29
N VAL A 141 -4.98 -27.81 6.95
CA VAL A 141 -4.10 -26.94 6.15
C VAL A 141 -4.47 -25.46 6.32
N ALA A 142 -5.75 -25.12 6.22
CA ALA A 142 -6.21 -23.74 6.43
C ALA A 142 -5.84 -23.24 7.84
N SER A 143 -6.01 -24.06 8.88
CA SER A 143 -5.63 -23.69 10.24
C SER A 143 -4.13 -23.43 10.39
N VAL A 144 -3.28 -24.22 9.74
CA VAL A 144 -1.83 -24.01 9.73
C VAL A 144 -1.47 -22.71 9.01
N LEU A 145 -2.06 -22.47 7.83
CA LEU A 145 -1.80 -21.26 7.04
C LEU A 145 -2.19 -19.98 7.78
N LEU A 146 -3.31 -19.99 8.53
CA LEU A 146 -3.77 -18.86 9.34
C LEU A 146 -2.82 -18.49 10.50
N VAL A 147 -2.03 -19.44 11.00
CA VAL A 147 -1.09 -19.21 12.10
C VAL A 147 0.21 -18.56 11.60
N ILE A 148 0.55 -18.77 10.33
CA ILE A 148 1.80 -18.24 9.76
C ILE A 148 1.66 -16.72 9.51
N PRO A 149 2.51 -15.85 10.11
CA PRO A 149 2.49 -14.43 9.83
C PRO A 149 2.66 -14.15 8.33
N THR A 150 1.86 -13.24 7.77
CA THR A 150 1.86 -12.89 6.34
C THR A 150 3.26 -12.56 5.82
N VAL A 151 4.06 -11.84 6.61
CA VAL A 151 5.43 -11.48 6.24
C VAL A 151 6.32 -12.71 6.07
N VAL A 152 6.18 -13.70 6.95
CA VAL A 152 6.93 -14.96 6.85
C VAL A 152 6.53 -15.73 5.59
N MET A 153 5.21 -15.82 5.33
CA MET A 153 4.69 -16.45 4.12
C MET A 153 5.23 -15.77 2.85
N ALA A 154 5.22 -14.43 2.81
CA ALA A 154 5.75 -13.67 1.69
C ALA A 154 7.23 -13.97 1.44
N ILE A 155 8.05 -13.98 2.51
CA ILE A 155 9.47 -14.30 2.41
C ILE A 155 9.71 -15.71 1.87
N LEU A 156 8.98 -16.69 2.38
CA LEU A 156 9.11 -18.09 1.91
C LEU A 156 8.75 -18.24 0.44
N ILE A 157 7.68 -17.59 -0.02
CA ILE A 157 7.25 -17.63 -1.42
C ILE A 157 8.28 -16.93 -2.31
N VAL A 158 8.84 -15.79 -1.89
CA VAL A 158 9.90 -15.09 -2.63
C VAL A 158 11.16 -15.97 -2.74
N PHE A 159 11.60 -16.60 -1.65
CA PHE A 159 12.74 -17.53 -1.73
C PHE A 159 12.48 -18.72 -2.65
N ALA A 160 11.29 -19.31 -2.59
CA ALA A 160 10.90 -20.38 -3.49
C ALA A 160 10.92 -19.92 -4.97
N ALA A 161 10.42 -18.72 -5.26
CA ALA A 161 10.43 -18.13 -6.59
C ALA A 161 11.86 -17.89 -7.12
N ILE A 162 12.75 -17.37 -6.27
CA ILE A 162 14.17 -17.17 -6.62
C ILE A 162 14.84 -18.52 -6.95
N GLU A 163 14.59 -19.55 -6.15
CA GLU A 163 15.15 -20.89 -6.37
C GLU A 163 14.61 -21.52 -7.65
N ILE A 164 13.31 -21.36 -7.94
CA ILE A 164 12.69 -21.82 -9.19
C ILE A 164 13.33 -21.12 -10.40
N ASN A 165 13.48 -19.79 -10.35
CA ASN A 165 14.13 -19.03 -11.40
C ASN A 165 15.58 -19.49 -11.63
N ALA A 166 16.34 -19.74 -10.56
CA ALA A 166 17.71 -20.20 -10.64
C ALA A 166 17.82 -21.57 -11.31
N ARG A 167 16.94 -22.51 -10.96
CA ARG A 167 16.90 -23.85 -11.59
C ARG A 167 16.42 -23.83 -13.03
N ALA A 168 15.48 -22.95 -13.35
CA ALA A 168 14.97 -22.81 -14.71
C ALA A 168 15.95 -22.08 -15.66
N GLY A 169 16.96 -21.39 -15.13
CA GLY A 169 17.88 -20.56 -15.91
C GLY A 169 17.21 -19.35 -16.58
N SER A 170 15.99 -19.01 -16.15
CA SER A 170 15.20 -17.89 -16.68
C SER A 170 14.33 -17.27 -15.59
N ARG A 171 13.97 -15.99 -15.77
CA ARG A 171 13.04 -15.31 -14.86
C ARG A 171 11.60 -15.67 -15.18
N ILE A 172 11.06 -16.68 -14.49
CA ILE A 172 9.64 -17.07 -14.57
C ILE A 172 8.81 -16.17 -13.66
N PHE A 173 9.31 -15.87 -12.44
CA PHE A 173 8.67 -15.02 -11.44
C PHE A 173 9.49 -13.76 -11.21
N TYR A 174 8.82 -12.63 -11.22
CA TYR A 174 9.41 -11.36 -10.85
C TYR A 174 9.14 -11.09 -9.37
N VAL A 175 10.19 -10.75 -8.63
CA VAL A 175 10.14 -10.55 -7.17
C VAL A 175 10.22 -9.08 -6.77
N THR A 176 10.42 -8.21 -7.76
CA THR A 176 10.52 -6.75 -7.59
C THR A 176 9.61 -6.07 -8.60
N ASP A 177 9.17 -4.85 -8.25
CA ASP A 177 8.34 -3.98 -9.06
C ASP A 177 6.97 -4.58 -9.47
N LEU A 178 6.14 -3.80 -10.13
CA LEU A 178 4.83 -4.21 -10.64
C LEU A 178 4.83 -4.40 -12.17
N SER A 179 5.87 -3.98 -12.86
CA SER A 179 6.03 -4.08 -14.30
C SER A 179 7.48 -3.83 -14.68
N SER A 180 7.93 -4.44 -15.78
CA SER A 180 9.26 -4.21 -16.36
C SER A 180 9.37 -2.88 -17.12
N GLY A 181 8.29 -2.09 -17.24
CA GLY A 181 8.24 -0.83 -17.97
C GLY A 181 7.49 -0.92 -19.29
N ASP A 182 7.97 -0.20 -20.31
CA ASP A 182 7.31 -0.17 -21.61
C ASP A 182 7.43 -1.51 -22.36
N THR A 183 6.33 -2.23 -22.45
CA THR A 183 6.23 -3.56 -23.05
C THR A 183 5.69 -3.54 -24.50
N GLY A 184 5.48 -2.38 -25.08
CA GLY A 184 5.17 -2.15 -26.49
C GLY A 184 3.73 -2.44 -26.92
N ASN A 185 3.09 -3.53 -26.49
CA ASN A 185 1.70 -3.81 -26.82
C ASN A 185 0.91 -4.41 -25.63
N PHE A 186 -0.42 -4.43 -25.75
CA PHE A 186 -1.32 -4.89 -24.68
C PHE A 186 -1.03 -6.32 -24.20
N PHE A 187 -0.74 -7.25 -25.09
CA PHE A 187 -0.53 -8.64 -24.69
C PHE A 187 0.80 -8.84 -23.97
N THR A 188 1.86 -8.17 -24.42
CA THR A 188 3.17 -8.22 -23.73
C THR A 188 3.09 -7.54 -22.39
N TRP A 189 2.39 -6.41 -22.29
CA TRP A 189 2.10 -5.74 -21.03
C TRP A 189 1.30 -6.64 -20.07
N LEU A 190 0.27 -7.32 -20.55
CA LEU A 190 -0.56 -8.20 -19.71
C LEU A 190 0.25 -9.38 -19.16
N ILE A 191 1.09 -10.00 -19.98
CA ILE A 191 1.96 -11.11 -19.54
C ILE A 191 2.96 -10.62 -18.50
N ASP A 192 3.62 -9.49 -18.77
CA ASP A 192 4.56 -8.86 -17.83
C ASP A 192 3.89 -8.54 -16.50
N PHE A 193 2.73 -7.89 -16.53
CA PHE A 193 1.94 -7.59 -15.35
C PHE A 193 1.58 -8.83 -14.53
N LEU A 194 1.06 -9.88 -15.20
CA LEU A 194 0.72 -11.14 -14.54
C LEU A 194 1.94 -11.80 -13.88
N GLN A 195 3.10 -11.76 -14.50
CA GLN A 195 4.34 -12.32 -13.96
C GLN A 195 4.82 -11.55 -12.69
N HIS A 196 4.55 -10.26 -12.60
CA HIS A 196 4.91 -9.45 -11.44
C HIS A 196 3.91 -9.60 -10.29
N ILE A 197 2.62 -9.69 -10.57
CA ILE A 197 1.60 -9.73 -9.51
C ILE A 197 1.30 -11.12 -8.96
N ILE A 198 1.75 -12.20 -9.62
CA ILE A 198 1.39 -13.58 -9.24
C ILE A 198 1.84 -13.91 -7.81
N LEU A 199 3.06 -13.57 -7.43
CA LEU A 199 3.59 -13.85 -6.09
C LEU A 199 2.84 -13.10 -4.97
N PRO A 200 2.70 -11.76 -5.03
CA PRO A 200 1.89 -11.03 -4.06
C PRO A 200 0.43 -11.50 -4.02
N THR A 201 -0.14 -11.80 -5.17
CA THR A 201 -1.52 -12.30 -5.26
C THR A 201 -1.68 -13.64 -4.54
N ILE A 202 -0.75 -14.58 -4.71
CA ILE A 202 -0.76 -15.87 -3.99
C ILE A 202 -0.68 -15.63 -2.47
N VAL A 203 0.25 -14.79 -2.01
CA VAL A 203 0.41 -14.48 -0.58
C VAL A 203 -0.88 -13.90 -0.01
N LEU A 204 -1.43 -12.87 -0.67
CA LEU A 204 -2.65 -12.21 -0.22
C LEU A 204 -3.87 -13.13 -0.27
N THR A 205 -3.97 -13.99 -1.28
CA THR A 205 -5.07 -14.97 -1.40
C THR A 205 -5.05 -16.02 -0.30
N ILE A 206 -3.86 -16.48 0.11
CA ILE A 206 -3.73 -17.49 1.18
C ILE A 206 -4.09 -16.89 2.55
N VAL A 207 -3.81 -15.62 2.77
CA VAL A 207 -3.94 -14.97 4.07
C VAL A 207 -5.31 -14.30 4.27
N SER A 208 -6.05 -14.02 3.21
CA SER A 208 -7.38 -13.41 3.27
C SER A 208 -8.49 -14.43 3.38
#